data_747ccd823dd0181b5e1c05f48bff9d86
#
_entry.id   747ccd823dd0181b5e1c05f48bff9d86
#
_cell.length_a   1.000
_cell.length_b   1.000
_cell.length_c   1.000
_cell.angle_alpha   90.00
_cell.angle_beta   90.00
_cell.angle_gamma   90.00
#
_symmetry.space_group_name_H-M   'P 1'
#
loop_
_entity.id
_entity.type
_entity.pdbx_description
1 polymer ?
#
loop_
_entity_poly.entity_id
_entity_poly.type
_entity_poly.pdbx_seq_one_letter_code
_entity_poly.pdbx_strand_id
1 'polypeptide(L)'
;MQSNITLLKSRRANKVAMKRLSAAKKFLALNKNEDFLDEMFRALWGFVSDKLQIPVSELSKENVSFALAGKKVSGESTQLFIQTLDACELARFAKSMAAPNAEIYRQGIDVISKLEEEIG
;
A
#
# COMPACT_ATOMS: atom_id res chain seq x y z
N MET A 1 21.84 11.19 14.16
CA MET A 1 20.62 11.24 14.96
C MET A 1 19.36 11.25 14.10
N GLN A 2 19.49 11.74 12.89
CA GLN A 2 18.39 11.63 11.94
C GLN A 2 17.97 10.19 11.73
N SER A 3 18.93 9.25 11.82
CA SER A 3 18.66 7.83 11.61
C SER A 3 17.63 7.26 12.60
N ASN A 4 17.62 7.74 13.85
CA ASN A 4 16.67 7.25 14.84
C ASN A 4 15.24 7.67 14.52
N ILE A 5 15.05 8.91 14.09
CA ILE A 5 13.73 9.42 13.74
C ILE A 5 13.21 8.70 12.49
N THR A 6 14.06 8.54 11.49
CA THR A 6 13.70 7.83 10.25
C THR A 6 13.34 6.37 10.54
N LEU A 7 14.13 5.71 11.40
CA LEU A 7 13.88 4.33 11.77
C LEU A 7 12.54 4.17 12.51
N LEU A 8 12.23 5.08 13.43
CA LEU A 8 10.97 5.05 14.15
C LEU A 8 9.78 5.25 13.22
N LYS A 9 9.87 6.19 12.29
CA LYS A 9 8.82 6.43 11.31
C LYS A 9 8.64 5.22 10.39
N SER A 10 9.74 4.59 10.00
CA SER A 10 9.71 3.41 9.15
C SER A 10 8.99 2.23 9.83
N ARG A 11 9.31 1.99 11.10
CA ARG A 11 8.63 0.95 11.88
C ARG A 11 7.16 1.27 12.09
N ARG A 12 6.86 2.55 12.31
CA ARG A 12 5.49 3.02 12.46
C ARG A 12 4.68 2.80 11.19
N ALA A 13 5.28 3.04 10.02
CA ALA A 13 4.62 2.86 8.74
C ALA A 13 4.14 1.42 8.57
N ASN A 14 5.00 0.44 8.88
CA ASN A 14 4.63 -0.97 8.78
C ASN A 14 3.53 -1.32 9.77
N LYS A 15 3.66 -0.86 11.00
CA LYS A 15 2.68 -1.14 12.06
C LYS A 15 1.30 -0.57 11.71
N VAL A 16 1.25 0.67 11.24
CA VAL A 16 0.01 1.31 10.83
C VAL A 16 -0.61 0.59 9.63
N ALA A 17 0.23 0.23 8.64
CA ALA A 17 -0.26 -0.48 7.46
C ALA A 17 -0.87 -1.84 7.84
N MET A 18 -0.22 -2.59 8.72
CA MET A 18 -0.74 -3.88 9.16
C MET A 18 -2.06 -3.74 9.92
N LYS A 19 -2.20 -2.67 10.70
CA LYS A 19 -3.44 -2.38 11.41
C LYS A 19 -4.57 -2.06 10.43
N ARG A 20 -4.30 -1.28 9.38
CA ARG A 20 -5.28 -0.97 8.35
C ARG A 20 -5.64 -2.21 7.53
N LEU A 21 -4.67 -3.07 7.24
CA LEU A 21 -4.94 -4.34 6.54
C LEU A 21 -5.80 -5.26 7.39
N SER A 22 -5.61 -5.26 8.71
CA SER A 22 -6.46 -6.03 9.62
C SER A 22 -7.90 -5.53 9.58
N ALA A 23 -8.11 -4.21 9.54
CA ALA A 23 -9.45 -3.62 9.39
C ALA A 23 -10.05 -3.98 8.03
N ALA A 24 -9.25 -3.93 6.97
CA ALA A 24 -9.70 -4.32 5.63
C ALA A 24 -10.17 -5.77 5.61
N LYS A 25 -9.45 -6.65 6.29
CA LYS A 25 -9.84 -8.06 6.39
C LYS A 25 -11.22 -8.23 7.02
N LYS A 26 -11.52 -7.45 8.05
CA LYS A 26 -12.83 -7.49 8.70
C LYS A 26 -13.94 -7.04 7.74
N PHE A 27 -13.70 -5.97 7.00
CA PHE A 27 -14.67 -5.49 6.02
C PHE A 27 -14.87 -6.53 4.90
N LEU A 28 -13.79 -7.19 4.48
CA LEU A 28 -13.86 -8.26 3.49
C LEU A 28 -14.77 -9.40 3.97
N ALA A 29 -14.60 -9.82 5.22
CA ALA A 29 -15.40 -10.89 5.81
C ALA A 29 -16.87 -10.51 5.93
N LEU A 30 -17.16 -9.22 6.10
CA LEU A 30 -18.52 -8.71 6.22
C LEU A 30 -19.14 -8.32 4.87
N ASN A 31 -18.42 -8.54 3.77
CA ASN A 31 -18.82 -8.14 2.41
C ASN A 31 -19.08 -6.64 2.29
N LYS A 32 -18.39 -5.84 3.08
CA LYS A 32 -18.43 -4.37 3.00
C LYS A 32 -17.38 -3.92 2.00
N ASN A 33 -17.69 -4.06 0.71
CA ASN A 33 -16.71 -3.87 -0.36
C ASN A 33 -16.15 -2.47 -0.46
N GLU A 34 -16.97 -1.44 -0.31
CA GLU A 34 -16.49 -0.05 -0.37
C GLU A 34 -15.57 0.27 0.79
N ASP A 35 -15.96 -0.13 2.01
CA ASP A 35 -15.13 0.07 3.20
C ASP A 35 -13.81 -0.69 3.08
N PHE A 36 -13.86 -1.91 2.53
CA PHE A 36 -12.67 -2.71 2.27
C PHE A 36 -11.70 -1.97 1.35
N LEU A 37 -12.19 -1.47 0.23
CA LEU A 37 -11.35 -0.77 -0.75
C LEU A 37 -10.79 0.53 -0.18
N ASP A 38 -11.59 1.27 0.58
CA ASP A 38 -11.10 2.49 1.24
C ASP A 38 -9.94 2.18 2.18
N GLU A 39 -10.05 1.10 2.97
CA GLU A 39 -8.96 0.71 3.87
C GLU A 39 -7.73 0.22 3.11
N MET A 40 -7.92 -0.48 1.98
CA MET A 40 -6.80 -0.88 1.14
C MET A 40 -6.05 0.33 0.60
N PHE A 41 -6.76 1.34 0.09
CA PHE A 41 -6.14 2.57 -0.38
C PHE A 41 -5.37 3.27 0.74
N ARG A 42 -5.97 3.38 1.92
CA ARG A 42 -5.31 4.00 3.07
C ARG A 42 -4.06 3.23 3.49
N ALA A 43 -4.13 1.90 3.48
CA ALA A 43 -2.97 1.08 3.84
C ALA A 43 -1.83 1.28 2.86
N LEU A 44 -2.12 1.24 1.55
CA LEU A 44 -1.10 1.33 0.51
C LEU A 44 -0.49 2.74 0.43
N TRP A 45 -1.34 3.76 0.28
CA TRP A 45 -0.86 5.15 0.17
C TRP A 45 -0.21 5.63 1.47
N GLY A 46 -0.81 5.29 2.61
CA GLY A 46 -0.26 5.67 3.91
C GLY A 46 1.10 5.05 4.16
N PHE A 47 1.29 3.80 3.76
CA PHE A 47 2.56 3.12 3.93
C PHE A 47 3.68 3.83 3.16
N VAL A 48 3.48 4.08 1.87
CA VAL A 48 4.51 4.75 1.06
C VAL A 48 4.69 6.20 1.46
N SER A 49 3.63 6.88 1.87
CA SER A 49 3.73 8.23 2.41
C SER A 49 4.71 8.28 3.59
N ASP A 50 4.54 7.38 4.55
CA ASP A 50 5.39 7.32 5.72
C ASP A 50 6.82 6.89 5.37
N LYS A 51 6.97 5.89 4.51
CA LYS A 51 8.30 5.40 4.12
C LYS A 51 9.09 6.43 3.33
N LEU A 52 8.42 7.17 2.44
CA LEU A 52 9.08 8.12 1.55
C LEU A 52 9.11 9.53 2.11
N GLN A 53 8.43 9.77 3.22
CA GLN A 53 8.33 11.11 3.83
C GLN A 53 7.70 12.11 2.87
N ILE A 54 6.67 11.69 2.14
CA ILE A 54 5.90 12.52 1.22
C ILE A 54 4.45 12.54 1.69
N PRO A 55 3.84 13.71 1.91
CA PRO A 55 2.43 13.77 2.31
C PRO A 55 1.53 13.06 1.30
N VAL A 56 0.50 12.36 1.79
CA VAL A 56 -0.42 11.62 0.92
C VAL A 56 -1.00 12.52 -0.18
N SER A 57 -1.31 13.78 0.15
CA SER A 57 -1.88 14.73 -0.81
C SER A 57 -0.98 15.04 -2.00
N GLU A 58 0.32 14.77 -1.86
CA GLU A 58 1.31 15.03 -2.92
C GLU A 58 1.71 13.76 -3.67
N LEU A 59 1.18 12.60 -3.29
CA LEU A 59 1.54 11.33 -3.92
C LEU A 59 0.79 11.12 -5.23
N SER A 60 1.50 10.55 -6.20
CA SER A 60 0.93 10.06 -7.44
C SER A 60 1.66 8.77 -7.80
N LYS A 61 1.09 8.00 -8.73
CA LYS A 61 1.73 6.75 -9.17
C LYS A 61 3.12 7.04 -9.75
N GLU A 62 3.24 8.13 -10.49
CA GLU A 62 4.50 8.51 -11.12
C GLU A 62 5.57 8.89 -10.10
N ASN A 63 5.24 9.80 -9.16
CA ASN A 63 6.26 10.23 -8.20
C ASN A 63 6.60 9.15 -7.18
N VAL A 64 5.65 8.27 -6.85
CA VAL A 64 5.93 7.12 -5.99
C VAL A 64 6.90 6.17 -6.68
N SER A 65 6.68 5.87 -7.96
CA SER A 65 7.57 5.00 -8.73
C SER A 65 8.98 5.57 -8.74
N PHE A 66 9.10 6.86 -8.98
CA PHE A 66 10.39 7.55 -9.00
C PHE A 66 11.07 7.50 -7.62
N ALA A 67 10.31 7.78 -6.57
CA ALA A 67 10.85 7.80 -5.21
C ALA A 67 11.25 6.41 -4.73
N LEU A 68 10.50 5.38 -5.09
CA LEU A 68 10.86 4.01 -4.74
C LEU A 68 12.14 3.58 -5.44
N ALA A 69 12.31 3.97 -6.70
CA ALA A 69 13.57 3.72 -7.42
C ALA A 69 14.74 4.40 -6.70
N GLY A 70 14.53 5.60 -6.18
CA GLY A 70 15.53 6.31 -5.40
C GLY A 70 15.90 5.61 -4.10
N LYS A 71 15.00 4.81 -3.55
CA LYS A 71 15.25 3.98 -2.37
C LYS A 71 15.79 2.60 -2.73
N LYS A 72 16.12 2.38 -3.98
CA LYS A 72 16.66 1.11 -4.51
C LYS A 72 15.67 -0.04 -4.41
N VAL A 73 14.38 0.26 -4.43
CA VAL A 73 13.34 -0.76 -4.52
C VAL A 73 13.37 -1.33 -5.94
N SER A 74 13.23 -2.65 -6.06
CA SER A 74 13.24 -3.30 -7.36
C SER A 74 12.09 -2.80 -8.24
N GLY A 75 12.29 -2.80 -9.56
CA GLY A 75 11.23 -2.45 -10.50
C GLY A 75 10.05 -3.39 -10.39
N GLU A 76 10.30 -4.65 -10.05
CA GLU A 76 9.30 -5.68 -9.87
C GLU A 76 8.36 -5.34 -8.68
N SER A 77 8.92 -4.97 -7.54
CA SER A 77 8.13 -4.58 -6.37
C SER A 77 7.38 -3.28 -6.59
N THR A 78 8.02 -2.32 -7.24
CA THR A 78 7.37 -1.05 -7.60
C THR A 78 6.16 -1.31 -8.50
N GLN A 79 6.34 -2.16 -9.51
CA GLN A 79 5.26 -2.50 -10.43
C GLN A 79 4.13 -3.23 -9.71
N LEU A 80 4.46 -4.12 -8.79
CA LEU A 80 3.45 -4.83 -8.00
C LEU A 80 2.62 -3.83 -7.18
N PHE A 81 3.27 -2.81 -6.61
CA PHE A 81 2.57 -1.77 -5.87
C PHE A 81 1.58 -1.03 -6.76
N ILE A 82 2.04 -0.58 -7.93
CA ILE A 82 1.17 0.12 -8.89
C ILE A 82 0.02 -0.77 -9.35
N GLN A 83 0.31 -2.03 -9.66
CA GLN A 83 -0.72 -2.99 -10.09
C GLN A 83 -1.76 -3.22 -8.99
N THR A 84 -1.34 -3.23 -7.73
CA THR A 84 -2.26 -3.40 -6.62
C THR A 84 -3.18 -2.19 -6.48
N LEU A 85 -2.64 -0.98 -6.64
CA LEU A 85 -3.46 0.24 -6.68
C LEU A 85 -4.47 0.20 -7.83
N ASP A 86 -3.99 -0.21 -9.02
CA ASP A 86 -4.84 -0.31 -10.20
C ASP A 86 -5.96 -1.33 -9.98
N ALA A 87 -5.65 -2.45 -9.33
CA ALA A 87 -6.65 -3.47 -9.01
C ALA A 87 -7.72 -2.94 -8.07
N CYS A 88 -7.33 -2.14 -7.07
CA CYS A 88 -8.28 -1.50 -6.16
C CYS A 88 -9.18 -0.50 -6.90
N GLU A 89 -8.59 0.29 -7.78
CA GLU A 89 -9.35 1.24 -8.59
C GLU A 89 -10.36 0.54 -9.51
N LEU A 90 -9.90 -0.52 -10.16
CA LEU A 90 -10.76 -1.31 -11.05
C LEU A 90 -11.92 -1.94 -10.27
N ALA A 91 -11.65 -2.45 -9.07
CA ALA A 91 -12.67 -3.03 -8.22
C ALA A 91 -13.73 -1.99 -7.81
N ARG A 92 -13.30 -0.74 -7.66
CA ARG A 92 -14.22 0.36 -7.29
C ARG A 92 -15.07 0.83 -8.46
N PHE A 93 -14.46 0.95 -9.65
CA PHE A 93 -15.13 1.59 -10.79
C PHE A 93 -15.65 0.62 -11.85
N ALA A 94 -15.15 -0.62 -11.89
CA ALA A 94 -15.54 -1.61 -12.90
C ALA A 94 -15.52 -3.01 -12.28
N LYS A 95 -16.41 -3.25 -11.34
CA LYS A 95 -16.46 -4.50 -10.55
C LYS A 95 -16.47 -5.77 -11.39
N SER A 96 -17.17 -5.74 -12.52
CA SER A 96 -17.28 -6.93 -13.38
C SER A 96 -15.95 -7.35 -14.01
N MET A 97 -14.97 -6.44 -14.06
CA MET A 97 -13.66 -6.69 -14.65
C MET A 97 -12.57 -6.87 -13.61
N ALA A 98 -12.91 -6.75 -12.32
CA ALA A 98 -11.94 -6.74 -11.24
C ALA A 98 -11.65 -8.16 -10.74
N ALA A 99 -10.46 -8.34 -10.20
CA ALA A 99 -10.11 -9.54 -9.44
C ALA A 99 -10.94 -9.61 -8.17
N PRO A 100 -11.14 -10.81 -7.60
CA PRO A 100 -11.83 -10.93 -6.32
C PRO A 100 -11.14 -10.12 -5.22
N ASN A 101 -11.93 -9.53 -4.32
CA ASN A 101 -11.38 -8.71 -3.23
C ASN A 101 -10.40 -9.48 -2.35
N ALA A 102 -10.62 -10.78 -2.14
CA ALA A 102 -9.69 -11.62 -1.37
C ALA A 102 -8.31 -11.66 -2.01
N GLU A 103 -8.25 -11.65 -3.34
CA GLU A 103 -6.99 -11.64 -4.08
C GLU A 103 -6.31 -10.27 -3.97
N ILE A 104 -7.09 -9.20 -4.06
CA ILE A 104 -6.58 -7.83 -3.86
C ILE A 104 -6.00 -7.69 -2.46
N TYR A 105 -6.66 -8.25 -1.46
CA TYR A 105 -6.17 -8.24 -0.08
C TYR A 105 -4.80 -8.93 0.02
N ARG A 106 -4.66 -10.13 -0.56
CA ARG A 106 -3.39 -10.85 -0.54
C ARG A 106 -2.28 -10.09 -1.26
N GLN A 107 -2.61 -9.47 -2.39
CA GLN A 107 -1.66 -8.64 -3.13
C GLN A 107 -1.17 -7.48 -2.27
N GLY A 108 -2.09 -6.84 -1.54
CA GLY A 108 -1.75 -5.73 -0.66
C GLY A 108 -0.79 -6.13 0.45
N ILE A 109 -1.03 -7.27 1.09
CA ILE A 109 -0.14 -7.80 2.11
C ILE A 109 1.24 -8.09 1.52
N ASP A 110 1.25 -8.75 0.37
CA ASP A 110 2.49 -9.14 -0.30
C ASP A 110 3.35 -7.93 -0.66
N VAL A 111 2.73 -6.92 -1.27
CA VAL A 111 3.48 -5.73 -1.69
C VAL A 111 4.00 -4.92 -0.51
N ILE A 112 3.22 -4.77 0.55
CA ILE A 112 3.67 -4.05 1.74
C ILE A 112 4.83 -4.79 2.39
N SER A 113 4.76 -6.12 2.46
CA SER A 113 5.84 -6.94 3.01
C SER A 113 7.12 -6.80 2.18
N LYS A 114 7.00 -6.83 0.85
CA LYS A 114 8.15 -6.66 -0.03
C LYS A 114 8.77 -5.28 0.07
N LEU A 115 7.94 -4.24 0.10
CA LEU A 115 8.45 -2.88 0.25
C LEU A 115 9.12 -2.68 1.59
N GLU A 116 8.56 -3.23 2.67
CA GLU A 116 9.18 -3.15 3.99
C GLU A 116 10.56 -3.81 3.97
N GLU A 117 10.66 -4.97 3.35
CA GLU A 117 11.91 -5.70 3.24
C GLU A 117 12.96 -4.94 2.42
N GLU A 118 12.56 -4.35 1.28
CA GLU A 118 13.48 -3.69 0.36
C GLU A 118 13.86 -2.28 0.79
N ILE A 119 12.96 -1.55 1.43
CA ILE A 119 13.27 -0.20 1.93
C ILE A 119 14.03 -0.29 3.26
N GLY A 120 13.73 -1.30 4.03
CA GLY A 120 14.35 -1.50 5.34
C GLY A 120 13.72 -0.66 6.39
#